data_2172f684da9ed123932750b770d45406
#
_entry.id   2172f684da9ed123932750b770d45406
#
_cell.length_a   1.000
_cell.length_b   1.000
_cell.length_c   1.000
_cell.angle_alpha   90.00
_cell.angle_beta   90.00
_cell.angle_gamma   90.00
#
_symmetry.space_group_name_H-M   'P 1'
#
loop_
_entity.id
_entity.type
_entity.pdbx_description
1 polymer ?
#
loop_
_entity_poly.entity_id
_entity_poly.type
_entity_poly.pdbx_seq_one_letter_code
_entity_poly.pdbx_strand_id
1 'polypeptide(L)' 'MPNIKNEILNWIENKTVTTDELHDFIKSQLSDTYEIGDAGEIINEMVAEELLIANDFEVKRKSLVTQH' A
#
# COMPACT_ATOMS: atom_id res chain seq x y z
N MET A 1 -7.40 3.70 16.58
CA MET A 1 -7.84 3.48 15.18
C MET A 1 -6.74 2.77 14.42
N PRO A 2 -7.08 1.74 13.66
CA PRO A 2 -6.06 1.10 12.83
C PRO A 2 -5.54 2.09 11.79
N ASN A 3 -4.26 2.06 11.59
CA ASN A 3 -3.64 2.88 10.56
C ASN A 3 -3.60 2.07 9.28
N ILE A 4 -4.32 2.53 8.25
CA ILE A 4 -4.41 1.77 6.99
C ILE A 4 -3.02 1.55 6.39
N LYS A 5 -2.12 2.49 6.54
CA LYS A 5 -0.77 2.35 5.99
C LYS A 5 -0.03 1.20 6.67
N ASN A 6 -0.17 1.07 7.99
CA ASN A 6 0.44 -0.04 8.71
C ASN A 6 -0.18 -1.36 8.31
N GLU A 7 -1.50 -1.38 8.10
CA GLU A 7 -2.18 -2.60 7.65
C GLU A 7 -1.66 -3.03 6.28
N ILE A 8 -1.45 -2.09 5.39
CA ILE A 8 -0.91 -2.38 4.06
C ILE A 8 0.48 -2.96 4.18
N LEU A 9 1.35 -2.34 4.98
CA LEU A 9 2.72 -2.83 5.14
C LEU A 9 2.76 -4.24 5.72
N ASN A 10 1.90 -4.51 6.70
CA ASN A 10 1.82 -5.84 7.29
C ASN A 10 1.31 -6.87 6.29
N TRP A 11 0.34 -6.47 5.47
CA TRP A 11 -0.23 -7.37 4.47
C TRP A 11 0.77 -7.71 3.38
N ILE A 12 1.49 -6.72 2.89
CA ILE A 12 2.45 -6.92 1.82
C ILE A 12 3.67 -7.70 2.31
N GLU A 13 4.18 -7.35 3.49
CA GLU A 13 5.40 -7.93 4.03
C GLU A 13 6.54 -7.78 3.03
N ASN A 14 7.12 -8.88 2.56
CA ASN A 14 8.19 -8.85 1.58
C ASN A 14 7.76 -9.40 0.22
N LYS A 15 6.45 -9.44 -0.01
CA LYS A 15 5.89 -9.90 -1.29
C LYS A 15 5.76 -8.74 -2.26
N THR A 16 5.67 -9.09 -3.54
CA THR A 16 5.25 -8.15 -4.57
C THR A 16 3.79 -8.46 -4.89
N VAL A 17 2.94 -7.45 -4.87
CA VAL A 17 1.52 -7.62 -5.19
C VAL A 17 1.18 -6.75 -6.39
N THR A 18 0.08 -7.05 -7.06
CA THR A 18 -0.37 -6.19 -8.16
C THR A 18 -1.06 -4.96 -7.57
N THR A 19 -1.10 -3.90 -8.37
CA THR A 19 -1.83 -2.69 -7.96
C THR A 19 -3.30 -3.01 -7.74
N ASP A 20 -3.88 -3.88 -8.55
CA ASP A 20 -5.28 -4.28 -8.38
C ASP A 20 -5.51 -4.98 -7.05
N GLU A 21 -4.61 -5.87 -6.68
CA GLU A 21 -4.70 -6.55 -5.39
C GLU A 21 -4.63 -5.58 -4.24
N LEU A 22 -3.74 -4.60 -4.34
CA LEU A 22 -3.61 -3.61 -3.29
C LEU A 22 -4.85 -2.71 -3.21
N HIS A 23 -5.40 -2.31 -4.35
CA HIS A 23 -6.65 -1.55 -4.37
C HIS A 23 -7.77 -2.32 -3.68
N ASP A 24 -7.90 -3.62 -3.99
CA ASP A 24 -8.93 -4.45 -3.38
C ASP A 24 -8.72 -4.57 -1.88
N PHE A 25 -7.48 -4.72 -1.45
CA PHE A 25 -7.17 -4.80 -0.03
C PHE A 25 -7.58 -3.51 0.69
N ILE A 26 -7.21 -2.36 0.13
CA ILE A 26 -7.55 -1.08 0.75
C ILE A 26 -9.06 -0.90 0.82
N LYS A 27 -9.75 -1.23 -0.26
CA LYS A 27 -11.20 -1.13 -0.30
C LYS A 27 -11.83 -2.01 0.77
N SER A 28 -11.31 -3.22 0.93
CA SER A 28 -11.80 -4.14 1.96
C SER A 28 -11.58 -3.59 3.36
N GLN A 29 -10.43 -2.99 3.61
CA GLN A 29 -10.11 -2.46 4.92
C GLN A 29 -10.93 -1.22 5.28
N LEU A 30 -11.17 -0.35 4.31
CA LEU A 30 -11.95 0.86 4.54
C LEU A 30 -13.44 0.61 4.52
N SER A 31 -13.86 -0.42 3.78
CA SER A 31 -15.25 -0.85 3.77
C SER A 31 -16.20 0.33 3.50
N ASP A 32 -17.11 0.63 4.43
CA ASP A 32 -18.14 1.64 4.24
C ASP A 32 -17.58 3.05 4.09
N THR A 33 -16.36 3.28 4.55
CA THR A 33 -15.75 4.61 4.44
C THR A 33 -14.96 4.79 3.16
N TYR A 34 -14.84 3.76 2.34
CA TYR A 34 -14.08 3.83 1.11
C TYR A 34 -14.78 4.74 0.08
N GLU A 35 -13.99 5.61 -0.53
CA GLU A 35 -14.46 6.45 -1.64
C GLU A 35 -13.57 6.23 -2.85
N ILE A 36 -14.12 6.49 -4.03
CA ILE A 36 -13.36 6.36 -5.27
C ILE A 36 -12.14 7.28 -5.20
N GLY A 37 -10.99 6.72 -5.46
CA GLY A 37 -9.74 7.47 -5.43
C GLY A 37 -8.96 7.33 -4.15
N ASP A 38 -9.58 6.83 -3.07
CA ASP A 38 -8.90 6.70 -1.79
C ASP A 38 -7.68 5.79 -1.89
N ALA A 39 -7.83 4.65 -2.57
CA ALA A 39 -6.72 3.71 -2.71
C ALA A 39 -5.54 4.34 -3.43
N GLY A 40 -5.81 5.02 -4.55
CA GLY A 40 -4.76 5.68 -5.30
C GLY A 40 -4.05 6.74 -4.48
N GLU A 41 -4.82 7.51 -3.72
CA GLU A 41 -4.27 8.56 -2.88
C GLU A 41 -3.36 7.99 -1.79
N ILE A 42 -3.84 6.94 -1.13
CA ILE A 42 -3.06 6.28 -0.08
C ILE A 42 -1.77 5.70 -0.66
N ILE A 43 -1.86 5.02 -1.80
CA ILE A 43 -0.69 4.44 -2.44
C ILE A 43 0.31 5.52 -2.80
N ASN A 44 -0.16 6.62 -3.39
CA ASN A 44 0.72 7.72 -3.76
C ASN A 44 1.42 8.31 -2.55
N GLU A 45 0.69 8.47 -1.44
CA GLU A 45 1.30 8.97 -0.22
C GLU A 45 2.38 8.03 0.31
N MET A 46 2.10 6.72 0.28
CA MET A 46 3.07 5.76 0.78
C MET A 46 4.31 5.69 -0.11
N VAL A 47 4.14 5.87 -1.41
CA VAL A 47 5.30 5.93 -2.31
C VAL A 47 6.10 7.21 -2.03
N ALA A 48 5.42 8.33 -1.84
CA ALA A 48 6.09 9.59 -1.53
C ALA A 48 6.83 9.52 -0.20
N GLU A 49 6.30 8.76 0.76
CA GLU A 49 6.94 8.56 2.06
C GLU A 49 8.02 7.48 2.02
N GLU A 50 8.26 6.91 0.86
CA GLU A 50 9.27 5.87 0.64
C GLU A 50 8.97 4.58 1.41
N LEU A 51 7.70 4.30 1.62
CA LEU A 51 7.26 3.06 2.25
C LEU A 51 7.01 1.97 1.22
N LEU A 52 6.63 2.35 0.01
CA LEU A 52 6.33 1.44 -1.08
C LEU A 52 7.09 1.83 -2.33
N ILE A 53 7.37 0.83 -3.15
CA ILE A 53 7.88 1.03 -4.51
C ILE A 53 6.79 0.52 -5.44
N ALA A 54 6.32 1.37 -6.34
CA ALA A 54 5.22 1.03 -7.23
C ALA A 54 5.60 1.34 -8.68
N ASN A 55 5.16 0.48 -9.58
CA ASN A 55 5.19 0.77 -11.01
C ASN A 55 3.76 0.63 -11.54
N ASP A 56 3.59 0.53 -12.87
CA ASP A 56 2.26 0.53 -13.44
C ASP A 56 1.41 -0.67 -13.04
N PHE A 57 2.05 -1.77 -12.67
CA PHE A 57 1.35 -3.03 -12.46
C PHE A 57 1.57 -3.63 -11.07
N GLU A 58 2.68 -3.30 -10.42
CA GLU A 58 3.09 -4.00 -9.20
C GLU A 58 3.52 -3.03 -8.13
N VAL A 59 3.33 -3.46 -6.89
CA VAL A 59 3.72 -2.69 -5.70
C VAL A 59 4.42 -3.63 -4.75
N LYS A 60 5.48 -3.15 -4.13
CA LYS A 60 6.13 -3.89 -3.07
C LYS A 60 6.57 -2.93 -1.97
N ARG A 61 6.77 -3.48 -0.79
CA ARG A 61 7.26 -2.69 0.32
C ARG A 61 8.71 -2.33 0.08
N LYS A 62 9.04 -1.07 0.27
CA LYS A 62 10.42 -0.64 0.15
C LYS A 62 11.21 -1.23 1.31
N SER A 63 12.35 -1.84 0.98
CA SER A 63 13.17 -2.45 2.00
C SER A 63 13.73 -1.40 2.93
N LEU A 64 13.70 -1.69 4.22
CA LEU A 64 14.33 -0.84 5.22
C LEU A 64 15.76 -1.27 5.50
N VAL A 65 16.29 -2.20 4.75
CA VAL A 65 17.65 -2.63 4.92
C VAL A 65 18.54 -1.47 4.58
N THR A 66 19.25 -1.05 5.58
CA THR A 66 20.26 -0.05 5.34
C THR A 66 21.51 -0.80 5.08
N GLN A 67 22.12 -0.45 4.38
CA GLN A 67 23.26 -1.14 4.16
C GLN A 67 24.32 -0.60 4.69
N HIS A 68 24.43 -0.78 5.03
CA HIS A 68 25.25 -0.17 5.47
C HIS A 68 26.08 -0.34 5.13
#